data_9db906b3d0f200ca0578a86ef43bfbf4
#
_entry.id   9db906b3d0f200ca0578a86ef43bfbf4
#
_cell.length_a   1.000
_cell.length_b   1.000
_cell.length_c   1.000
_cell.angle_alpha   90.00
_cell.angle_beta   90.00
_cell.angle_gamma   90.00
#
_symmetry.space_group_name_H-M   'P 1'
#
loop_
_entity.id
_entity.type
_entity.pdbx_description
1 polymer ?
#
loop_
_entity_poly.entity_id
_entity_poly.type
_entity_poly.pdbx_seq_one_letter_code
_entity_poly.pdbx_strand_id
1 'polypeptide(L)'
;MKFSQMPYQRPDLDAVLTGCKSLAARLAAAESEEELIHLYREENDFLAHYRTAQVLANIHYTLDTRDETWAAEQDWFDANGPAVANAETDIARAILSNPHAEALEKAFGSTVLPTLKNRVLSMDERVIDLQKEENALTSAYQRLYGGALVELDGKQLTIPQLTPYKQSLDPAMRRAAYEAEASYFDAHRAEFDDLYDRLVKNRTEQAHLLGYKDYSELSYVRMNRIGYGQKEVAAFRKEVEEQVVPLLRRMLDLRAKRTGIEHPMFWDSGVCFADGNPAPHGTYEELMAGARKMYHELSPVTGEFIDFMQDNEMFDVMSRPGKMTGGYEEIIPDYKAPFIFANWNGTSGDVDVLTHEAGHALEAYLAARTDIPQELQCPGMESAEIHSMSMEFLTAPWHHLFFGPDTDKYELYHAEDSFVFLPYGCMVDEFQHIVYQNPDLTPEQRNAEWLKLEQKYRPWNEFGDLPFYGRGAGWQRQLHIYECPFYYIDYCLATVIALQFFIAALHDHEDAWQRYLKLTRLAGTASYAELDRAAGMKVPFTPGSLTDLSREVETWIEQHQL
;
A
#
# COMPACT_ATOMS: atom_id res chain seq x y z
N MET A 1 1.00 -9.94 24.17
CA MET A 1 2.36 -10.57 24.18
C MET A 1 3.27 -9.67 23.35
N LYS A 2 4.49 -9.42 23.80
CA LYS A 2 5.45 -8.60 23.06
C LYS A 2 5.93 -9.30 21.79
N PHE A 3 6.13 -8.55 20.71
CA PHE A 3 6.63 -9.10 19.45
C PHE A 3 7.91 -9.92 19.62
N SER A 4 8.90 -9.40 20.39
CA SER A 4 10.15 -10.09 20.70
C SER A 4 9.99 -11.44 21.43
N GLN A 5 8.81 -11.74 21.96
CA GLN A 5 8.50 -12.97 22.71
C GLN A 5 7.58 -13.92 21.94
N MET A 6 7.15 -13.55 20.73
CA MET A 6 6.29 -14.40 19.92
C MET A 6 7.10 -15.60 19.40
N PRO A 7 6.69 -16.85 19.73
CA PRO A 7 7.38 -18.03 19.23
C PRO A 7 7.10 -18.21 17.74
N TYR A 8 8.12 -18.58 17.00
CA TYR A 8 8.00 -19.02 15.62
C TYR A 8 8.16 -20.53 15.52
N GLN A 9 7.31 -21.15 14.73
CA GLN A 9 7.44 -22.54 14.34
C GLN A 9 6.98 -22.70 12.89
N ARG A 10 7.88 -23.23 12.04
CA ARG A 10 7.52 -23.57 10.65
C ARG A 10 6.36 -24.56 10.63
N PRO A 11 5.28 -24.29 9.85
CA PRO A 11 4.15 -25.19 9.75
C PRO A 11 4.52 -26.55 9.13
N ASP A 12 3.83 -27.61 9.53
CA ASP A 12 3.84 -28.88 8.83
C ASP A 12 2.92 -28.79 7.62
N LEU A 13 3.50 -28.69 6.42
CA LEU A 13 2.77 -28.53 5.18
C LEU A 13 1.76 -29.64 4.92
N ASP A 14 2.14 -30.90 5.16
CA ASP A 14 1.26 -32.07 4.94
C ASP A 14 0.05 -32.02 5.88
N ALA A 15 0.25 -31.59 7.12
CA ALA A 15 -0.84 -31.40 8.09
C ALA A 15 -1.78 -30.27 7.64
N VAL A 16 -1.25 -29.13 7.17
CA VAL A 16 -2.05 -28.00 6.65
C VAL A 16 -2.88 -28.45 5.44
N LEU A 17 -2.26 -29.07 4.43
CA LEU A 17 -2.97 -29.51 3.22
C LEU A 17 -4.03 -30.58 3.52
N THR A 18 -3.73 -31.51 4.46
CA THR A 18 -4.69 -32.53 4.90
C THR A 18 -5.88 -31.90 5.64
N GLY A 19 -5.62 -30.90 6.48
CA GLY A 19 -6.65 -30.13 7.18
C GLY A 19 -7.57 -29.38 6.20
N CYS A 20 -7.00 -28.66 5.22
CA CYS A 20 -7.75 -27.98 4.17
C CYS A 20 -8.65 -28.95 3.40
N LYS A 21 -8.11 -30.11 3.00
CA LYS A 21 -8.90 -31.15 2.30
C LYS A 21 -10.04 -31.68 3.14
N SER A 22 -9.83 -31.89 4.44
CA SER A 22 -10.88 -32.33 5.37
C SER A 22 -11.97 -31.25 5.52
N LEU A 23 -11.57 -29.99 5.68
CA LEU A 23 -12.49 -28.87 5.79
C LEU A 23 -13.31 -28.69 4.50
N ALA A 24 -12.70 -28.75 3.33
CA ALA A 24 -13.40 -28.69 2.04
C ALA A 24 -14.48 -29.79 1.93
N ALA A 25 -14.17 -31.03 2.31
CA ALA A 25 -15.14 -32.13 2.29
C ALA A 25 -16.31 -31.89 3.26
N ARG A 26 -16.05 -31.40 4.45
CA ARG A 26 -17.09 -31.08 5.46
C ARG A 26 -17.95 -29.90 5.03
N LEU A 27 -17.36 -28.84 4.48
CA LEU A 27 -18.05 -27.67 3.96
C LEU A 27 -18.96 -28.02 2.78
N ALA A 28 -18.50 -28.90 1.88
CA ALA A 28 -19.34 -29.39 0.78
C ALA A 28 -20.53 -30.23 1.28
N ALA A 29 -20.37 -30.95 2.38
CA ALA A 29 -21.37 -31.85 2.95
C ALA A 29 -22.27 -31.20 4.01
N ALA A 30 -22.08 -29.93 4.35
CA ALA A 30 -22.90 -29.23 5.35
C ALA A 30 -24.38 -29.23 4.95
N GLU A 31 -25.24 -29.67 5.88
CA GLU A 31 -26.66 -29.91 5.64
C GLU A 31 -27.57 -28.75 6.12
N SER A 32 -27.00 -27.74 6.79
CA SER A 32 -27.74 -26.57 7.26
C SER A 32 -26.94 -25.26 7.14
N GLU A 33 -27.63 -24.10 7.16
CA GLU A 33 -27.03 -22.77 7.20
C GLU A 33 -26.12 -22.62 8.42
N GLU A 34 -26.54 -23.06 9.60
CA GLU A 34 -25.78 -22.96 10.84
C GLU A 34 -24.52 -23.80 10.81
N GLU A 35 -24.58 -25.01 10.24
CA GLU A 35 -23.40 -25.88 10.10
C GLU A 35 -22.39 -25.27 9.14
N LEU A 36 -22.83 -24.73 8.01
CA LEU A 36 -21.95 -24.09 7.03
C LEU A 36 -21.26 -22.86 7.64
N ILE A 37 -21.98 -22.01 8.36
CA ILE A 37 -21.42 -20.83 9.06
C ILE A 37 -20.39 -21.26 10.11
N HIS A 38 -20.69 -22.32 10.87
CA HIS A 38 -19.76 -22.84 11.87
C HIS A 38 -18.46 -23.38 11.24
N LEU A 39 -18.58 -24.16 10.18
CA LEU A 39 -17.44 -24.73 9.46
C LEU A 39 -16.59 -23.65 8.78
N TYR A 40 -17.21 -22.59 8.27
CA TYR A 40 -16.48 -21.46 7.69
C TYR A 40 -15.65 -20.72 8.74
N ARG A 41 -16.17 -20.55 9.97
CA ARG A 41 -15.37 -20.01 11.08
C ARG A 41 -14.22 -20.95 11.48
N GLU A 42 -14.49 -22.25 11.56
CA GLU A 42 -13.47 -23.27 11.87
C GLU A 42 -12.33 -23.24 10.84
N GLU A 43 -12.65 -23.02 9.56
CA GLU A 43 -11.66 -22.90 8.49
C GLU A 43 -10.78 -21.68 8.68
N ASN A 44 -11.36 -20.49 8.95
CA ASN A 44 -10.62 -19.27 9.21
C ASN A 44 -9.71 -19.41 10.44
N ASP A 45 -10.20 -20.03 11.54
CA ASP A 45 -9.40 -20.27 12.74
C ASP A 45 -8.24 -21.25 12.45
N PHE A 46 -8.49 -22.30 11.64
CA PHE A 46 -7.47 -23.26 11.26
C PHE A 46 -6.34 -22.63 10.45
N LEU A 47 -6.68 -21.80 9.47
CA LEU A 47 -5.69 -21.11 8.63
C LEU A 47 -4.96 -19.98 9.35
N ALA A 48 -5.55 -19.41 10.41
CA ALA A 48 -4.91 -18.37 11.20
C ALA A 48 -3.53 -18.78 11.72
N HIS A 49 -3.34 -20.04 12.15
CA HIS A 49 -2.06 -20.55 12.60
C HIS A 49 -1.00 -20.59 11.49
N TYR A 50 -1.39 -21.03 10.29
CA TYR A 50 -0.50 -21.02 9.13
C TYR A 50 -0.09 -19.59 8.76
N ARG A 51 -1.06 -18.67 8.69
CA ARG A 51 -0.84 -17.26 8.36
C ARG A 51 -0.01 -16.55 9.43
N THR A 52 -0.21 -16.85 10.72
CA THR A 52 0.65 -16.33 11.80
C THR A 52 2.13 -16.68 11.58
N ALA A 53 2.42 -17.93 11.23
CA ALA A 53 3.79 -18.33 10.96
C ALA A 53 4.36 -17.64 9.71
N GLN A 54 3.55 -17.51 8.65
CA GLN A 54 3.93 -16.82 7.41
C GLN A 54 4.26 -15.35 7.68
N VAL A 55 3.38 -14.65 8.40
CA VAL A 55 3.54 -13.22 8.75
C VAL A 55 4.78 -13.02 9.62
N LEU A 56 4.99 -13.85 10.64
CA LEU A 56 6.20 -13.75 11.48
C LEU A 56 7.48 -13.97 10.67
N ALA A 57 7.49 -14.94 9.74
CA ALA A 57 8.64 -15.17 8.86
C ALA A 57 8.90 -13.94 7.96
N ASN A 58 7.85 -13.38 7.35
CA ASN A 58 7.94 -12.20 6.50
C ASN A 58 8.44 -10.97 7.27
N ILE A 59 7.86 -10.68 8.45
CA ILE A 59 8.31 -9.54 9.27
C ILE A 59 9.79 -9.69 9.62
N HIS A 60 10.21 -10.84 10.15
CA HIS A 60 11.61 -11.04 10.51
C HIS A 60 12.56 -10.96 9.30
N TYR A 61 12.15 -11.50 8.14
CA TYR A 61 12.92 -11.40 6.91
C TYR A 61 13.07 -9.94 6.44
N THR A 62 12.00 -9.17 6.43
CA THR A 62 12.03 -7.77 5.99
C THR A 62 12.79 -6.85 6.95
N LEU A 63 12.85 -7.20 8.25
CA LEU A 63 13.65 -6.49 9.24
C LEU A 63 15.17 -6.59 8.99
N ASP A 64 15.67 -7.71 8.46
CA ASP A 64 17.03 -7.84 7.93
C ASP A 64 17.08 -8.95 6.86
N THR A 65 17.03 -8.55 5.60
CA THR A 65 17.05 -9.46 4.43
C THR A 65 18.37 -10.25 4.30
N ARG A 66 19.39 -9.96 5.12
CA ARG A 66 20.69 -10.65 5.15
C ARG A 66 20.72 -11.78 6.19
N ASP A 67 19.71 -11.89 7.06
CA ASP A 67 19.61 -12.97 8.02
C ASP A 67 19.28 -14.29 7.28
N GLU A 68 20.28 -15.20 7.24
CA GLU A 68 20.16 -16.45 6.50
C GLU A 68 19.03 -17.36 7.04
N THR A 69 18.70 -17.25 8.33
CA THR A 69 17.63 -18.04 8.95
C THR A 69 16.29 -17.60 8.41
N TRP A 70 16.01 -16.29 8.48
CA TRP A 70 14.73 -15.76 8.05
C TRP A 70 14.59 -15.72 6.53
N ALA A 71 15.68 -15.56 5.79
CA ALA A 71 15.69 -15.74 4.34
C ALA A 71 15.30 -17.18 3.94
N ALA A 72 15.80 -18.20 4.66
CA ALA A 72 15.41 -19.57 4.43
C ALA A 72 13.95 -19.89 4.80
N GLU A 73 13.39 -19.22 5.82
CA GLU A 73 11.96 -19.33 6.13
C GLU A 73 11.11 -18.66 5.06
N GLN A 74 11.49 -17.47 4.58
CA GLN A 74 10.79 -16.78 3.48
C GLN A 74 10.82 -17.64 2.20
N ASP A 75 11.99 -18.16 1.81
CA ASP A 75 12.13 -19.05 0.65
C ASP A 75 11.24 -20.31 0.80
N TRP A 76 11.04 -20.81 2.02
CA TRP A 76 10.14 -21.94 2.27
C TRP A 76 8.67 -21.56 2.02
N PHE A 77 8.20 -20.38 2.48
CA PHE A 77 6.84 -19.92 2.21
C PHE A 77 6.64 -19.60 0.72
N ASP A 78 7.63 -19.00 0.05
CA ASP A 78 7.61 -18.74 -1.39
C ASP A 78 7.39 -20.04 -2.19
N ALA A 79 8.05 -21.12 -1.78
CA ALA A 79 7.97 -22.42 -2.45
C ALA A 79 6.69 -23.21 -2.12
N ASN A 80 6.11 -23.05 -0.94
CA ASN A 80 5.02 -23.89 -0.45
C ASN A 80 3.67 -23.18 -0.34
N GLY A 81 3.67 -21.86 -0.20
CA GLY A 81 2.46 -21.03 -0.13
C GLY A 81 1.48 -21.25 -1.28
N PRO A 82 1.92 -21.36 -2.54
CA PRO A 82 1.02 -21.62 -3.66
C PRO A 82 0.23 -22.93 -3.57
N ALA A 83 0.78 -23.97 -2.92
CA ALA A 83 0.05 -25.20 -2.68
C ALA A 83 -1.06 -25.02 -1.63
N VAL A 84 -0.81 -24.20 -0.60
CA VAL A 84 -1.83 -23.83 0.40
C VAL A 84 -2.90 -22.96 -0.23
N ALA A 85 -2.55 -21.96 -1.03
CA ALA A 85 -3.49 -21.11 -1.76
C ALA A 85 -4.41 -21.93 -2.71
N ASN A 86 -3.86 -22.98 -3.36
CA ASN A 86 -4.69 -23.90 -4.14
C ASN A 86 -5.65 -24.70 -3.25
N ALA A 87 -5.21 -25.17 -2.08
CA ALA A 87 -6.08 -25.88 -1.14
C ALA A 87 -7.19 -24.98 -0.58
N GLU A 88 -6.90 -23.69 -0.31
CA GLU A 88 -7.92 -22.68 0.04
C GLU A 88 -8.91 -22.45 -1.11
N THR A 89 -8.44 -22.52 -2.36
CA THR A 89 -9.32 -22.46 -3.54
C THR A 89 -10.28 -23.65 -3.62
N ASP A 90 -9.83 -24.84 -3.24
CA ASP A 90 -10.70 -26.03 -3.16
C ASP A 90 -11.76 -25.88 -2.06
N ILE A 91 -11.40 -25.27 -0.93
CA ILE A 91 -12.36 -24.88 0.13
C ILE A 91 -13.40 -23.91 -0.42
N ALA A 92 -12.97 -22.85 -1.13
CA ALA A 92 -13.89 -21.89 -1.73
C ALA A 92 -14.85 -22.53 -2.73
N ARG A 93 -14.37 -23.47 -3.58
CA ARG A 93 -15.23 -24.27 -4.49
C ARG A 93 -16.24 -25.10 -3.73
N ALA A 94 -15.84 -25.73 -2.63
CA ALA A 94 -16.72 -26.52 -1.78
C ALA A 94 -17.85 -25.66 -1.19
N ILE A 95 -17.51 -24.50 -0.64
CA ILE A 95 -18.50 -23.55 -0.11
C ILE A 95 -19.48 -23.08 -1.20
N LEU A 96 -18.95 -22.61 -2.34
CA LEU A 96 -19.78 -22.08 -3.45
C LEU A 96 -20.69 -23.12 -4.08
N SER A 97 -20.35 -24.41 -3.97
CA SER A 97 -21.19 -25.51 -4.44
C SER A 97 -22.25 -25.97 -3.42
N ASN A 98 -22.16 -25.54 -2.18
CA ASN A 98 -23.11 -25.89 -1.13
C ASN A 98 -24.43 -25.12 -1.32
N PRO A 99 -25.61 -25.77 -1.23
CA PRO A 99 -26.91 -25.10 -1.40
C PRO A 99 -27.21 -24.02 -0.37
N HIS A 100 -26.48 -23.99 0.75
CA HIS A 100 -26.61 -23.02 1.82
C HIS A 100 -25.60 -21.85 1.72
N ALA A 101 -24.82 -21.74 0.65
CA ALA A 101 -23.76 -20.72 0.51
C ALA A 101 -24.23 -19.27 0.76
N GLU A 102 -25.46 -18.94 0.34
CA GLU A 102 -26.06 -17.61 0.55
C GLU A 102 -26.23 -17.22 2.04
N ALA A 103 -26.17 -18.20 2.96
CA ALA A 103 -26.22 -17.92 4.40
C ALA A 103 -24.99 -17.16 4.88
N LEU A 104 -23.83 -17.36 4.23
CA LEU A 104 -22.59 -16.62 4.56
C LEU A 104 -22.73 -15.13 4.24
N GLU A 105 -23.37 -14.76 3.12
CA GLU A 105 -23.62 -13.35 2.80
C GLU A 105 -24.54 -12.69 3.84
N LYS A 106 -25.57 -13.38 4.31
CA LYS A 106 -26.45 -12.89 5.39
C LYS A 106 -25.71 -12.73 6.73
N ALA A 107 -24.74 -13.63 7.01
CA ALA A 107 -24.00 -13.65 8.27
C ALA A 107 -22.83 -12.67 8.30
N PHE A 108 -22.11 -12.48 7.17
CA PHE A 108 -20.80 -11.82 7.12
C PHE A 108 -20.71 -10.66 6.13
N GLY A 109 -21.77 -10.35 5.36
CA GLY A 109 -21.81 -9.20 4.45
C GLY A 109 -21.69 -9.54 2.97
N SER A 110 -21.84 -8.51 2.15
CA SER A 110 -22.00 -8.63 0.67
C SER A 110 -20.75 -9.12 -0.06
N THR A 111 -19.59 -9.05 0.57
CA THR A 111 -18.28 -9.35 -0.05
C THR A 111 -17.88 -10.82 0.02
N VAL A 112 -18.43 -11.62 0.95
CA VAL A 112 -17.96 -12.99 1.19
C VAL A 112 -18.05 -13.88 -0.06
N LEU A 113 -19.19 -13.93 -0.72
CA LEU A 113 -19.35 -14.77 -1.91
C LEU A 113 -18.55 -14.25 -3.12
N PRO A 114 -18.51 -12.94 -3.41
CA PRO A 114 -17.59 -12.39 -4.41
C PRO A 114 -16.11 -12.72 -4.12
N THR A 115 -15.64 -12.60 -2.87
CA THR A 115 -14.25 -12.94 -2.47
C THR A 115 -13.95 -14.42 -2.76
N LEU A 116 -14.83 -15.33 -2.33
CA LEU A 116 -14.66 -16.76 -2.62
C LEU A 116 -14.66 -17.06 -4.13
N LYS A 117 -15.51 -16.37 -4.92
CA LYS A 117 -15.53 -16.48 -6.39
C LYS A 117 -14.21 -15.99 -7.00
N ASN A 118 -13.71 -14.83 -6.57
CA ASN A 118 -12.45 -14.29 -7.06
C ASN A 118 -11.27 -15.23 -6.74
N ARG A 119 -11.24 -15.84 -5.55
CA ARG A 119 -10.26 -16.88 -5.19
C ARG A 119 -10.30 -18.06 -6.18
N VAL A 120 -11.48 -18.58 -6.48
CA VAL A 120 -11.64 -19.69 -7.45
C VAL A 120 -11.21 -19.29 -8.86
N LEU A 121 -11.43 -18.04 -9.26
CA LEU A 121 -11.10 -17.53 -10.60
C LEU A 121 -9.60 -17.19 -10.75
N SER A 122 -8.87 -16.99 -9.65
CA SER A 122 -7.50 -16.51 -9.66
C SER A 122 -6.44 -17.59 -9.42
N MET A 123 -6.86 -18.83 -9.10
CA MET A 123 -5.95 -19.89 -8.70
C MET A 123 -6.45 -21.28 -9.11
N ASP A 124 -5.57 -22.11 -9.64
CA ASP A 124 -5.71 -23.56 -9.74
C ASP A 124 -4.34 -24.25 -9.84
N GLU A 125 -4.33 -25.60 -9.88
CA GLU A 125 -3.10 -26.40 -9.88
C GLU A 125 -2.13 -26.09 -11.04
N ARG A 126 -2.63 -25.60 -12.18
CA ARG A 126 -1.82 -25.29 -13.37
C ARG A 126 -0.85 -24.13 -13.18
N VAL A 127 -1.12 -23.25 -12.23
CA VAL A 127 -0.31 -22.04 -11.99
C VAL A 127 0.58 -22.14 -10.76
N ILE A 128 0.52 -23.23 -9.99
CA ILE A 128 1.31 -23.40 -8.74
C ILE A 128 2.81 -23.17 -8.98
N ASP A 129 3.40 -23.79 -9.98
CA ASP A 129 4.84 -23.68 -10.23
C ASP A 129 5.23 -22.29 -10.75
N LEU A 130 4.34 -21.63 -11.50
CA LEU A 130 4.52 -20.25 -11.92
C LEU A 130 4.44 -19.28 -10.72
N GLN A 131 3.54 -19.51 -9.78
CA GLN A 131 3.47 -18.71 -8.57
C GLN A 131 4.70 -18.88 -7.67
N LYS A 132 5.25 -20.09 -7.55
CA LYS A 132 6.54 -20.29 -6.87
C LYS A 132 7.66 -19.48 -7.50
N GLU A 133 7.71 -19.47 -8.84
CA GLU A 133 8.70 -18.67 -9.55
C GLU A 133 8.43 -17.16 -9.36
N GLU A 134 7.18 -16.72 -9.43
CA GLU A 134 6.80 -15.32 -9.17
C GLU A 134 7.24 -14.87 -7.79
N ASN A 135 6.96 -15.64 -6.73
CA ASN A 135 7.38 -15.35 -5.37
C ASN A 135 8.90 -15.24 -5.25
N ALA A 136 9.64 -16.21 -5.82
CA ALA A 136 11.11 -16.19 -5.82
C ALA A 136 11.69 -14.96 -6.55
N LEU A 137 11.07 -14.52 -7.65
CA LEU A 137 11.47 -13.31 -8.38
C LEU A 137 11.18 -12.04 -7.59
N THR A 138 10.04 -11.97 -6.92
CA THR A 138 9.66 -10.87 -6.03
C THR A 138 10.63 -10.77 -4.86
N SER A 139 10.92 -11.87 -4.18
CA SER A 139 11.92 -11.91 -3.10
C SER A 139 13.34 -11.55 -3.60
N ALA A 140 13.69 -11.89 -4.84
CA ALA A 140 14.96 -11.47 -5.44
C ALA A 140 15.02 -9.96 -5.68
N TYR A 141 13.91 -9.34 -6.12
CA TYR A 141 13.81 -7.88 -6.22
C TYR A 141 13.95 -7.20 -4.86
N GLN A 142 13.29 -7.73 -3.82
CA GLN A 142 13.38 -7.21 -2.45
C GLN A 142 14.83 -7.25 -1.94
N ARG A 143 15.53 -8.35 -2.16
CA ARG A 143 16.96 -8.48 -1.79
C ARG A 143 17.85 -7.49 -2.54
N LEU A 144 17.61 -7.33 -3.85
CA LEU A 144 18.37 -6.40 -4.68
C LEU A 144 18.14 -4.96 -4.23
N TYR A 145 16.90 -4.56 -4.03
CA TYR A 145 16.57 -3.19 -3.65
C TYR A 145 16.90 -2.88 -2.17
N GLY A 146 16.57 -3.77 -1.24
CA GLY A 146 16.86 -3.61 0.19
C GLY A 146 18.38 -3.65 0.49
N GLY A 147 19.15 -4.34 -0.36
CA GLY A 147 20.61 -4.36 -0.30
C GLY A 147 21.29 -3.09 -0.83
N ALA A 148 20.54 -2.14 -1.37
CA ALA A 148 21.09 -0.93 -1.98
C ALA A 148 21.82 -0.05 -0.96
N LEU A 149 23.11 0.16 -1.21
CA LEU A 149 23.95 1.11 -0.47
C LEU A 149 24.65 2.01 -1.47
N VAL A 150 24.53 3.31 -1.29
CA VAL A 150 25.15 4.33 -2.14
C VAL A 150 26.05 5.25 -1.32
N GLU A 151 27.09 5.76 -1.94
CA GLU A 151 27.98 6.73 -1.32
C GLU A 151 27.53 8.15 -1.64
N LEU A 152 27.28 8.95 -0.59
CA LEU A 152 27.01 10.38 -0.71
C LEU A 152 27.61 11.13 0.49
N ASP A 153 28.30 12.23 0.25
CA ASP A 153 28.94 13.08 1.27
C ASP A 153 29.86 12.27 2.23
N GLY A 154 30.58 11.28 1.66
CA GLY A 154 31.49 10.41 2.41
C GLY A 154 30.80 9.39 3.33
N LYS A 155 29.50 9.18 3.16
CA LYS A 155 28.69 8.22 3.94
C LYS A 155 28.15 7.13 3.04
N GLN A 156 27.98 5.93 3.59
CA GLN A 156 27.20 4.86 2.98
C GLN A 156 25.76 4.97 3.46
N LEU A 157 24.82 5.15 2.51
CA LEU A 157 23.41 5.41 2.78
C LEU A 157 22.53 4.39 2.07
N THR A 158 21.43 4.01 2.72
CA THR A 158 20.33 3.29 2.06
C THR A 158 19.52 4.25 1.20
N ILE A 159 18.69 3.73 0.29
CA ILE A 159 17.84 4.59 -0.57
C ILE A 159 16.91 5.50 0.25
N PRO A 160 16.20 5.03 1.30
CA PRO A 160 15.39 5.92 2.14
C PRO A 160 16.20 7.03 2.83
N GLN A 161 17.44 6.76 3.19
CA GLN A 161 18.33 7.76 3.84
C GLN A 161 18.80 8.87 2.87
N LEU A 162 18.56 8.75 1.56
CA LEU A 162 18.80 9.83 0.60
C LEU A 162 17.76 10.94 0.65
N THR A 163 16.56 10.69 1.19
CA THR A 163 15.45 11.66 1.16
C THR A 163 15.80 13.02 1.76
N PRO A 164 16.45 13.12 2.94
CA PRO A 164 16.86 14.42 3.48
C PRO A 164 17.81 15.18 2.55
N TYR A 165 18.69 14.48 1.82
CA TYR A 165 19.60 15.10 0.85
C TYR A 165 18.86 15.57 -0.42
N LYS A 166 17.83 14.84 -0.85
CA LYS A 166 16.93 15.25 -1.95
C LYS A 166 16.10 16.48 -1.60
N GLN A 167 15.91 16.77 -0.32
CA GLN A 167 15.23 17.95 0.20
C GLN A 167 16.19 19.08 0.61
N SER A 168 17.49 18.92 0.42
CA SER A 168 18.51 19.93 0.77
C SER A 168 18.24 21.27 0.08
N LEU A 169 18.51 22.38 0.77
CA LEU A 169 18.45 23.71 0.17
C LEU A 169 19.58 23.96 -0.84
N ASP A 170 20.67 23.18 -0.77
CA ASP A 170 21.75 23.20 -1.77
C ASP A 170 21.34 22.41 -3.02
N PRO A 171 21.14 23.07 -4.19
CA PRO A 171 20.75 22.39 -5.42
C PRO A 171 21.80 21.37 -5.91
N ALA A 172 23.09 21.58 -5.62
CA ALA A 172 24.13 20.63 -5.98
C ALA A 172 24.02 19.33 -5.15
N MET A 173 23.68 19.45 -3.86
CA MET A 173 23.43 18.29 -3.00
C MET A 173 22.18 17.53 -3.41
N ARG A 174 21.07 18.21 -3.75
CA ARG A 174 19.86 17.55 -4.26
C ARG A 174 20.18 16.72 -5.50
N ARG A 175 20.81 17.34 -6.49
CA ARG A 175 21.21 16.65 -7.72
C ARG A 175 22.12 15.46 -7.43
N ALA A 176 23.14 15.62 -6.57
CA ALA A 176 24.04 14.54 -6.20
C ALA A 176 23.31 13.36 -5.53
N ALA A 177 22.26 13.61 -4.72
CA ALA A 177 21.46 12.56 -4.11
C ALA A 177 20.66 11.75 -5.15
N TYR A 178 20.08 12.40 -6.16
CA TYR A 178 19.42 11.71 -7.27
C TYR A 178 20.41 10.96 -8.17
N GLU A 179 21.62 11.51 -8.40
CA GLU A 179 22.68 10.83 -9.14
C GLU A 179 23.20 9.60 -8.39
N ALA A 180 23.33 9.68 -7.06
CA ALA A 180 23.73 8.54 -6.22
C ALA A 180 22.71 7.40 -6.30
N GLU A 181 21.40 7.69 -6.18
CA GLU A 181 20.34 6.71 -6.40
C GLU A 181 20.39 6.13 -7.81
N ALA A 182 20.47 7.00 -8.83
CA ALA A 182 20.54 6.61 -10.23
C ALA A 182 21.72 5.68 -10.51
N SER A 183 22.87 5.91 -9.88
CA SER A 183 24.07 5.10 -10.07
C SER A 183 23.88 3.64 -9.62
N TYR A 184 23.12 3.41 -8.55
CA TYR A 184 22.80 2.07 -8.08
C TYR A 184 21.95 1.32 -9.11
N PHE A 185 20.85 1.93 -9.57
CA PHE A 185 19.97 1.32 -10.56
C PHE A 185 20.66 1.10 -11.91
N ASP A 186 21.55 2.01 -12.31
CA ASP A 186 22.32 1.84 -13.55
C ASP A 186 23.38 0.75 -13.44
N ALA A 187 24.02 0.59 -12.28
CA ALA A 187 24.97 -0.49 -12.03
C ALA A 187 24.30 -1.88 -12.05
N HIS A 188 23.06 -1.96 -11.57
CA HIS A 188 22.26 -3.20 -11.52
C HIS A 188 21.18 -3.28 -12.62
N ARG A 189 21.30 -2.47 -13.67
CA ARG A 189 20.31 -2.37 -14.75
C ARG A 189 19.90 -3.71 -15.31
N ALA A 190 20.89 -4.57 -15.65
CA ALA A 190 20.62 -5.88 -16.25
C ALA A 190 19.81 -6.79 -15.30
N GLU A 191 20.05 -6.69 -14.00
CA GLU A 191 19.34 -7.48 -12.98
C GLU A 191 17.88 -7.01 -12.84
N PHE A 192 17.65 -5.69 -12.75
CA PHE A 192 16.29 -5.13 -12.71
C PHE A 192 15.50 -5.44 -13.98
N ASP A 193 16.12 -5.30 -15.15
CA ASP A 193 15.49 -5.58 -16.44
C ASP A 193 15.13 -7.08 -16.57
N ASP A 194 16.03 -8.01 -16.19
CA ASP A 194 15.77 -9.45 -16.23
C ASP A 194 14.66 -9.88 -15.26
N LEU A 195 14.71 -9.39 -14.02
CA LEU A 195 13.67 -9.69 -13.03
C LEU A 195 12.28 -9.28 -13.54
N TYR A 196 12.17 -8.07 -14.11
CA TYR A 196 10.88 -7.61 -14.61
C TYR A 196 10.42 -8.34 -15.87
N ASP A 197 11.33 -8.64 -16.79
CA ASP A 197 11.04 -9.46 -17.99
C ASP A 197 10.48 -10.83 -17.61
N ARG A 198 11.10 -11.48 -16.65
CA ARG A 198 10.65 -12.79 -16.15
C ARG A 198 9.30 -12.69 -15.45
N LEU A 199 9.09 -11.66 -14.60
CA LEU A 199 7.80 -11.41 -13.95
C LEU A 199 6.68 -11.19 -14.97
N VAL A 200 6.89 -10.35 -15.98
CA VAL A 200 5.90 -10.07 -17.03
C VAL A 200 5.53 -11.34 -17.81
N LYS A 201 6.51 -12.15 -18.20
CA LYS A 201 6.29 -13.41 -18.91
C LYS A 201 5.55 -14.42 -18.06
N ASN A 202 6.02 -14.62 -16.83
CA ASN A 202 5.42 -15.53 -15.86
C ASN A 202 3.95 -15.19 -15.58
N ARG A 203 3.66 -13.92 -15.26
CA ARG A 203 2.31 -13.43 -14.98
C ARG A 203 1.38 -13.51 -16.20
N THR A 204 1.91 -13.25 -17.39
CA THR A 204 1.16 -13.40 -18.64
C THR A 204 0.79 -14.86 -18.89
N GLU A 205 1.71 -15.81 -18.63
CA GLU A 205 1.43 -17.23 -18.76
C GLU A 205 0.39 -17.71 -17.75
N GLN A 206 0.47 -17.26 -16.49
CA GLN A 206 -0.56 -17.54 -15.49
C GLN A 206 -1.95 -17.08 -15.96
N ALA A 207 -2.05 -15.84 -16.49
CA ALA A 207 -3.30 -15.31 -17.00
C ALA A 207 -3.89 -16.18 -18.12
N HIS A 208 -3.06 -16.57 -19.10
CA HIS A 208 -3.49 -17.41 -20.21
C HIS A 208 -3.93 -18.80 -19.74
N LEU A 209 -3.19 -19.43 -18.81
CA LEU A 209 -3.57 -20.74 -18.25
C LEU A 209 -4.91 -20.70 -17.51
N LEU A 210 -5.22 -19.59 -16.84
CA LEU A 210 -6.49 -19.38 -16.15
C LEU A 210 -7.62 -18.89 -17.08
N GLY A 211 -7.33 -18.65 -18.38
CA GLY A 211 -8.32 -18.30 -19.40
C GLY A 211 -8.55 -16.81 -19.58
N TYR A 212 -7.71 -15.96 -19.03
CA TYR A 212 -7.74 -14.51 -19.22
C TYR A 212 -6.97 -14.09 -20.48
N LYS A 213 -7.38 -12.97 -21.05
CA LYS A 213 -6.73 -12.41 -22.24
C LYS A 213 -5.31 -11.92 -21.96
N ASP A 214 -5.15 -11.24 -20.84
CA ASP A 214 -3.87 -10.70 -20.35
C ASP A 214 -3.85 -10.64 -18.81
N TYR A 215 -2.70 -10.33 -18.25
CA TYR A 215 -2.55 -10.32 -16.80
C TYR A 215 -3.34 -9.18 -16.12
N SER A 216 -3.65 -8.10 -16.82
CA SER A 216 -4.44 -7.02 -16.22
C SER A 216 -5.85 -7.48 -15.82
N GLU A 217 -6.45 -8.40 -16.60
CA GLU A 217 -7.75 -9.00 -16.24
C GLU A 217 -7.62 -9.91 -15.00
N LEU A 218 -6.60 -10.78 -14.98
CA LEU A 218 -6.36 -11.67 -13.83
C LEU A 218 -6.04 -10.88 -12.56
N SER A 219 -5.24 -9.82 -12.68
CA SER A 219 -4.83 -9.01 -11.53
C SER A 219 -6.01 -8.33 -10.84
N TYR A 220 -7.00 -7.84 -11.58
CA TYR A 220 -8.21 -7.25 -10.98
C TYR A 220 -9.00 -8.28 -10.14
N VAL A 221 -8.98 -9.54 -10.55
CA VAL A 221 -9.57 -10.64 -9.77
C VAL A 221 -8.72 -10.94 -8.54
N ARG A 222 -7.39 -11.00 -8.68
CA ARG A 222 -6.45 -11.22 -7.57
C ARG A 222 -6.48 -10.11 -6.53
N MET A 223 -6.64 -8.87 -6.97
CA MET A 223 -6.83 -7.70 -6.11
C MET A 223 -8.21 -7.69 -5.42
N ASN A 224 -9.01 -8.71 -5.65
CA ASN A 224 -10.36 -8.85 -5.07
C ASN A 224 -11.26 -7.62 -5.31
N ARG A 225 -11.17 -6.98 -6.48
CA ARG A 225 -11.97 -5.81 -6.81
C ARG A 225 -13.43 -6.16 -7.02
N ILE A 226 -14.29 -5.67 -6.13
CA ILE A 226 -15.70 -5.98 -6.09
C ILE A 226 -16.52 -4.74 -6.48
N GLY A 227 -17.33 -4.88 -7.55
CA GLY A 227 -18.27 -3.85 -7.97
C GLY A 227 -17.72 -2.78 -8.92
N TYR A 228 -16.45 -2.86 -9.30
CA TYR A 228 -15.83 -2.01 -10.33
C TYR A 228 -14.73 -2.77 -11.09
N GLY A 229 -14.24 -2.20 -12.19
CA GLY A 229 -13.24 -2.84 -13.02
C GLY A 229 -12.37 -1.85 -13.80
N GLN A 230 -11.64 -2.35 -14.78
CA GLN A 230 -10.70 -1.55 -15.59
C GLN A 230 -11.35 -0.34 -16.26
N LYS A 231 -12.63 -0.43 -16.61
CA LYS A 231 -13.36 0.67 -17.26
C LYS A 231 -13.57 1.85 -16.32
N GLU A 232 -13.96 1.59 -15.10
CA GLU A 232 -14.15 2.60 -14.05
C GLU A 232 -12.82 3.26 -13.68
N VAL A 233 -11.76 2.46 -13.53
CA VAL A 233 -10.41 2.96 -13.26
C VAL A 233 -9.86 3.79 -14.43
N ALA A 234 -10.09 3.38 -15.68
CA ALA A 234 -9.69 4.16 -16.85
C ALA A 234 -10.43 5.51 -16.93
N ALA A 235 -11.72 5.54 -16.56
CA ALA A 235 -12.50 6.78 -16.47
C ALA A 235 -11.95 7.70 -15.37
N PHE A 236 -11.60 7.15 -14.22
CA PHE A 236 -10.96 7.88 -13.12
C PHE A 236 -9.61 8.48 -13.55
N ARG A 237 -8.72 7.69 -14.17
CA ARG A 237 -7.43 8.21 -14.68
C ARG A 237 -7.62 9.37 -15.65
N LYS A 238 -8.63 9.27 -16.52
CA LYS A 238 -8.98 10.35 -17.45
C LYS A 238 -9.45 11.61 -16.73
N GLU A 239 -10.25 11.47 -15.69
CA GLU A 239 -10.72 12.61 -14.89
C GLU A 239 -9.55 13.29 -14.15
N VAL A 240 -8.58 12.50 -13.61
CA VAL A 240 -7.34 13.04 -13.03
C VAL A 240 -6.52 13.80 -14.09
N GLU A 241 -6.34 13.25 -15.29
CA GLU A 241 -5.64 13.93 -16.38
C GLU A 241 -6.30 15.29 -16.75
N GLU A 242 -7.63 15.30 -16.87
CA GLU A 242 -8.39 16.48 -17.34
C GLU A 242 -8.63 17.54 -16.26
N GLN A 243 -8.75 17.14 -14.98
CA GLN A 243 -9.14 18.04 -13.88
C GLN A 243 -7.96 18.34 -12.94
N VAL A 244 -7.17 17.32 -12.56
CA VAL A 244 -6.13 17.45 -11.52
C VAL A 244 -4.81 17.97 -12.12
N VAL A 245 -4.37 17.45 -13.26
CA VAL A 245 -3.09 17.87 -13.88
C VAL A 245 -3.01 19.37 -14.16
N PRO A 246 -4.05 20.04 -14.74
CA PRO A 246 -4.02 21.48 -14.94
C PRO A 246 -4.00 22.29 -13.63
N LEU A 247 -4.68 21.79 -12.60
CA LEU A 247 -4.71 22.40 -11.27
C LEU A 247 -3.33 22.34 -10.61
N LEU A 248 -2.69 21.18 -10.64
CA LEU A 248 -1.34 21.00 -10.10
C LEU A 248 -0.32 21.93 -10.73
N ARG A 249 -0.45 22.24 -12.00
CA ARG A 249 0.44 23.21 -12.64
C ARG A 249 0.37 24.59 -11.96
N ARG A 250 -0.84 25.04 -11.60
CA ARG A 250 -1.01 26.31 -10.85
C ARG A 250 -0.44 26.21 -9.44
N MET A 251 -0.65 25.09 -8.75
CA MET A 251 -0.07 24.87 -7.41
C MET A 251 1.46 24.86 -7.45
N LEU A 252 2.06 24.23 -8.44
CA LEU A 252 3.51 24.22 -8.63
C LEU A 252 4.06 25.63 -8.98
N ASP A 253 3.30 26.46 -9.69
CA ASP A 253 3.64 27.87 -9.90
C ASP A 253 3.64 28.66 -8.57
N LEU A 254 2.72 28.36 -7.63
CA LEU A 254 2.75 28.94 -6.28
C LEU A 254 3.97 28.44 -5.49
N ARG A 255 4.27 27.16 -5.54
CA ARG A 255 5.46 26.56 -4.92
C ARG A 255 6.76 27.18 -5.47
N ALA A 256 6.86 27.37 -6.79
CA ALA A 256 8.00 28.02 -7.42
C ALA A 256 8.23 29.46 -6.88
N LYS A 257 7.16 30.21 -6.69
CA LYS A 257 7.23 31.55 -6.07
C LYS A 257 7.67 31.49 -4.61
N ARG A 258 7.11 30.56 -3.82
CA ARG A 258 7.43 30.37 -2.40
C ARG A 258 8.88 29.91 -2.20
N THR A 259 9.39 29.04 -3.05
CA THR A 259 10.77 28.53 -2.99
C THR A 259 11.80 29.47 -3.63
N GLY A 260 11.37 30.36 -4.51
CA GLY A 260 12.27 31.19 -5.35
C GLY A 260 12.97 30.41 -6.47
N ILE A 261 12.54 29.16 -6.77
CA ILE A 261 13.08 28.32 -7.85
C ILE A 261 12.20 28.53 -9.09
N GLU A 262 12.58 29.48 -9.95
CA GLU A 262 11.77 29.86 -11.12
C GLU A 262 11.68 28.77 -12.20
N HIS A 263 12.73 27.93 -12.35
CA HIS A 263 12.81 26.85 -13.33
C HIS A 263 13.19 25.54 -12.60
N PRO A 264 12.24 24.89 -11.92
CA PRO A 264 12.54 23.68 -11.16
C PRO A 264 12.87 22.52 -12.09
N MET A 265 13.99 21.86 -11.84
CA MET A 265 14.34 20.58 -12.44
C MET A 265 13.69 19.44 -11.63
N PHE A 266 13.66 18.23 -12.17
CA PHE A 266 13.13 17.06 -11.46
C PHE A 266 13.71 16.88 -10.04
N TRP A 267 15.00 17.13 -9.87
CA TRP A 267 15.66 17.04 -8.56
C TRP A 267 15.32 18.18 -7.59
N ASP A 268 14.59 19.21 -8.02
CA ASP A 268 14.10 20.29 -7.17
C ASP A 268 12.70 20.00 -6.61
N SER A 269 12.02 18.96 -7.10
CA SER A 269 10.64 18.60 -6.73
C SER A 269 10.45 18.34 -5.23
N GLY A 270 11.51 17.92 -4.52
CA GLY A 270 11.48 17.68 -3.08
C GLY A 270 11.57 18.93 -2.21
N VAL A 271 11.81 20.13 -2.77
CA VAL A 271 11.89 21.39 -2.01
C VAL A 271 10.57 22.14 -2.10
N CYS A 272 9.93 22.36 -0.95
CA CYS A 272 8.61 22.99 -0.88
C CYS A 272 8.65 24.39 -0.22
N PHE A 273 9.72 24.74 0.53
CA PHE A 273 9.89 26.02 1.22
C PHE A 273 11.32 26.53 1.07
N ALA A 274 11.46 27.86 0.93
CA ALA A 274 12.77 28.51 0.72
C ALA A 274 13.72 28.35 1.94
N ASP A 275 13.20 28.20 3.13
CA ASP A 275 13.92 28.03 4.39
C ASP A 275 13.99 26.57 4.88
N GLY A 276 13.53 25.61 4.06
CA GLY A 276 13.52 24.18 4.32
C GLY A 276 12.13 23.60 4.57
N ASN A 277 11.97 22.33 4.20
CA ASN A 277 10.73 21.61 4.43
C ASN A 277 10.50 21.39 5.93
N PRO A 278 9.24 21.22 6.36
CA PRO A 278 8.96 20.84 7.75
C PRO A 278 9.58 19.47 8.05
N ALA A 279 10.12 19.34 9.25
CA ALA A 279 10.64 18.07 9.76
C ALA A 279 10.16 17.87 11.20
N PRO A 280 9.96 16.63 11.65
CA PRO A 280 9.55 16.38 13.01
C PRO A 280 10.66 16.75 14.00
N HIS A 281 10.27 17.31 15.14
CA HIS A 281 11.16 17.72 16.21
C HIS A 281 11.17 16.69 17.34
N GLY A 282 12.34 16.21 17.73
CA GLY A 282 12.51 15.33 18.86
C GLY A 282 13.18 14.00 18.50
N THR A 283 13.41 13.19 19.53
CA THR A 283 13.92 11.83 19.40
C THR A 283 12.79 10.86 19.04
N TYR A 284 13.15 9.63 18.67
CA TYR A 284 12.17 8.57 18.46
C TYR A 284 11.19 8.43 19.63
N GLU A 285 11.72 8.45 20.88
CA GLU A 285 10.90 8.29 22.08
C GLU A 285 9.94 9.48 22.28
N GLU A 286 10.38 10.70 21.94
CA GLU A 286 9.54 11.90 22.02
C GLU A 286 8.43 11.87 20.96
N LEU A 287 8.74 11.45 19.72
CA LEU A 287 7.75 11.29 18.67
C LEU A 287 6.72 10.21 19.01
N MET A 288 7.16 9.05 19.53
CA MET A 288 6.25 7.98 19.97
C MET A 288 5.41 8.38 21.18
N ALA A 289 5.94 9.21 22.09
CA ALA A 289 5.15 9.79 23.18
C ALA A 289 4.11 10.80 22.65
N GLY A 290 4.47 11.59 21.65
CA GLY A 290 3.56 12.48 20.93
C GLY A 290 2.42 11.70 20.28
N ALA A 291 2.71 10.60 19.57
CA ALA A 291 1.73 9.71 18.99
C ALA A 291 0.78 9.12 20.05
N ARG A 292 1.32 8.63 21.16
CA ARG A 292 0.51 8.12 22.27
C ARG A 292 -0.47 9.17 22.79
N LYS A 293 0.01 10.39 23.02
CA LYS A 293 -0.84 11.50 23.45
C LYS A 293 -1.91 11.82 22.40
N MET A 294 -1.55 11.94 21.14
CA MET A 294 -2.46 12.21 20.03
C MET A 294 -3.62 11.21 19.98
N TYR A 295 -3.31 9.91 19.98
CA TYR A 295 -4.31 8.87 19.89
C TYR A 295 -5.17 8.74 21.16
N HIS A 296 -4.65 9.06 22.34
CA HIS A 296 -5.45 9.18 23.57
C HIS A 296 -6.42 10.35 23.54
N GLU A 297 -6.03 11.48 22.96
CA GLU A 297 -6.88 12.65 22.85
C GLU A 297 -7.90 12.55 21.71
N LEU A 298 -7.57 11.79 20.64
CA LEU A 298 -8.47 11.57 19.50
C LEU A 298 -9.72 10.78 19.91
N SER A 299 -9.56 9.65 20.60
CA SER A 299 -10.70 8.90 21.15
C SER A 299 -10.25 7.83 22.16
N PRO A 300 -11.17 7.32 23.01
CA PRO A 300 -10.87 6.19 23.90
C PRO A 300 -10.41 4.94 23.14
N VAL A 301 -10.98 4.67 21.96
CA VAL A 301 -10.66 3.49 21.14
C VAL A 301 -9.22 3.58 20.62
N THR A 302 -8.81 4.73 20.13
CA THR A 302 -7.44 4.96 19.65
C THR A 302 -6.43 4.99 20.78
N GLY A 303 -6.85 5.44 21.98
CA GLY A 303 -6.01 5.37 23.19
C GLY A 303 -5.69 3.93 23.59
N GLU A 304 -6.70 3.04 23.63
CA GLU A 304 -6.48 1.61 23.90
C GLU A 304 -5.62 0.94 22.82
N PHE A 305 -5.86 1.29 21.57
CA PHE A 305 -5.08 0.78 20.43
C PHE A 305 -3.60 1.15 20.52
N ILE A 306 -3.26 2.43 20.70
CA ILE A 306 -1.86 2.86 20.73
C ILE A 306 -1.11 2.31 21.96
N ASP A 307 -1.78 2.18 23.09
CA ASP A 307 -1.24 1.52 24.28
C ASP A 307 -0.89 0.06 23.97
N PHE A 308 -1.82 -0.67 23.34
CA PHE A 308 -1.56 -2.04 22.92
C PHE A 308 -0.34 -2.15 22.01
N MET A 309 -0.25 -1.28 21.02
CA MET A 309 0.84 -1.28 20.01
C MET A 309 2.20 -1.02 20.67
N GLN A 310 2.30 0.03 21.49
CA GLN A 310 3.58 0.41 22.13
C GLN A 310 3.99 -0.57 23.24
N ASP A 311 3.06 -1.00 24.09
CA ASP A 311 3.34 -1.88 25.21
C ASP A 311 3.74 -3.30 24.75
N ASN A 312 3.33 -3.70 23.54
CA ASN A 312 3.64 -5.00 22.94
C ASN A 312 4.74 -4.98 21.85
N GLU A 313 5.46 -3.87 21.69
CA GLU A 313 6.59 -3.76 20.73
C GLU A 313 6.14 -3.98 19.27
N MET A 314 4.96 -3.47 18.88
CA MET A 314 4.40 -3.66 17.55
C MET A 314 4.88 -2.64 16.52
N PHE A 315 6.10 -2.13 16.70
CA PHE A 315 6.73 -1.15 15.80
C PHE A 315 8.20 -1.48 15.53
N ASP A 316 8.60 -1.43 14.26
CA ASP A 316 9.99 -1.27 13.86
C ASP A 316 10.06 -0.24 12.74
N VAL A 317 10.39 1.02 13.08
CA VAL A 317 10.25 2.15 12.16
C VAL A 317 11.56 2.77 11.69
N MET A 318 12.71 2.44 12.33
CA MET A 318 14.00 3.07 11.98
C MET A 318 14.66 2.41 10.77
N SER A 319 15.12 3.23 9.82
CA SER A 319 15.89 2.76 8.66
C SER A 319 17.28 2.28 9.07
N ARG A 320 17.72 1.13 8.50
CA ARG A 320 19.05 0.57 8.74
C ARG A 320 19.50 -0.32 7.57
N PRO A 321 20.81 -0.55 7.37
CA PRO A 321 21.31 -1.46 6.34
C PRO A 321 20.77 -2.88 6.47
N GLY A 322 20.32 -3.46 5.36
CA GLY A 322 19.74 -4.80 5.30
C GLY A 322 18.24 -4.86 5.58
N LYS A 323 17.63 -3.80 6.13
CA LYS A 323 16.19 -3.68 6.25
C LYS A 323 15.58 -3.41 4.88
N MET A 324 14.48 -4.10 4.56
CA MET A 324 13.72 -3.85 3.33
C MET A 324 13.28 -2.39 3.26
N THR A 325 13.20 -1.83 2.05
CA THR A 325 12.69 -0.47 1.85
C THR A 325 11.15 -0.45 1.83
N GLY A 326 10.54 0.71 2.09
CA GLY A 326 9.09 0.88 2.16
C GLY A 326 8.56 0.91 3.59
N GLY A 327 7.24 0.85 3.72
CA GLY A 327 6.46 0.72 4.94
C GLY A 327 5.30 -0.24 4.71
N TYR A 328 4.81 -0.86 5.77
CA TYR A 328 3.60 -1.67 5.77
C TYR A 328 3.07 -1.89 7.18
N GLU A 329 1.79 -2.20 7.26
CA GLU A 329 1.17 -2.86 8.40
C GLU A 329 0.82 -4.30 8.03
N GLU A 330 0.98 -5.24 8.97
CA GLU A 330 0.53 -6.61 8.80
C GLU A 330 0.01 -7.19 10.12
N ILE A 331 -1.20 -7.78 10.08
CA ILE A 331 -1.82 -8.41 11.24
C ILE A 331 -1.20 -9.79 11.51
N ILE A 332 -0.84 -10.06 12.77
CA ILE A 332 -0.41 -11.39 13.25
C ILE A 332 -1.65 -12.10 13.83
N PRO A 333 -2.29 -13.04 13.10
CA PRO A 333 -3.67 -13.46 13.37
C PRO A 333 -3.89 -14.08 14.74
N ASP A 334 -3.07 -15.04 15.16
CA ASP A 334 -3.22 -15.73 16.45
C ASP A 334 -3.12 -14.78 17.65
N TYR A 335 -2.42 -13.66 17.49
CA TYR A 335 -2.20 -12.65 18.51
C TYR A 335 -3.16 -11.47 18.38
N LYS A 336 -3.93 -11.40 17.30
CA LYS A 336 -4.78 -10.24 16.94
C LYS A 336 -4.00 -8.94 17.07
N ALA A 337 -2.76 -8.96 16.60
CA ALA A 337 -1.76 -7.93 16.79
C ALA A 337 -1.27 -7.39 15.45
N PRO A 338 -1.65 -6.17 15.08
CA PRO A 338 -1.03 -5.50 13.93
C PRO A 338 0.43 -5.16 14.25
N PHE A 339 1.30 -5.21 13.23
CA PHE A 339 2.70 -4.84 13.32
C PHE A 339 3.02 -3.77 12.27
N ILE A 340 3.65 -2.68 12.68
CA ILE A 340 4.03 -1.56 11.81
C ILE A 340 5.52 -1.61 11.52
N PHE A 341 5.84 -1.70 10.23
CA PHE A 341 7.18 -1.61 9.66
C PHE A 341 7.33 -0.29 8.90
N ALA A 342 8.42 0.43 9.09
CA ALA A 342 8.72 1.67 8.36
C ALA A 342 10.23 1.90 8.22
N ASN A 343 10.62 3.00 7.55
CA ASN A 343 12.01 3.38 7.32
C ASN A 343 12.21 4.88 7.59
N TRP A 344 12.03 5.29 8.84
CA TRP A 344 12.21 6.68 9.28
C TRP A 344 13.59 7.23 8.96
N ASN A 345 13.62 8.47 8.51
CA ASN A 345 14.81 9.12 7.97
C ASN A 345 14.98 10.60 8.39
N GLY A 346 14.10 11.11 9.26
CA GLY A 346 14.14 12.48 9.80
C GLY A 346 13.41 13.51 8.94
N THR A 347 12.60 13.09 7.97
CA THR A 347 11.73 13.99 7.19
C THR A 347 10.29 13.95 7.70
N SER A 348 9.43 14.86 7.22
CA SER A 348 7.98 14.84 7.53
C SER A 348 7.33 13.50 7.23
N GLY A 349 7.84 12.77 6.23
CA GLY A 349 7.37 11.43 5.87
C GLY A 349 7.42 10.41 7.02
N ASP A 350 8.21 10.65 8.08
CA ASP A 350 8.19 9.79 9.27
C ASP A 350 6.86 9.88 10.02
N VAL A 351 6.26 11.08 10.08
CA VAL A 351 4.94 11.28 10.70
C VAL A 351 3.82 10.84 9.77
N ASP A 352 3.95 11.11 8.45
CA ASP A 352 3.00 10.63 7.45
C ASP A 352 2.87 9.12 7.54
N VAL A 353 3.99 8.38 7.49
CA VAL A 353 4.00 6.91 7.60
C VAL A 353 3.49 6.42 8.96
N LEU A 354 3.82 7.13 10.05
CA LEU A 354 3.33 6.75 11.38
C LEU A 354 1.79 6.79 11.45
N THR A 355 1.17 7.86 10.94
CA THR A 355 -0.29 8.01 10.96
C THR A 355 -0.96 7.12 9.92
N HIS A 356 -0.34 6.95 8.75
CA HIS A 356 -0.77 6.05 7.70
C HIS A 356 -0.86 4.60 8.18
N GLU A 357 0.26 4.04 8.62
CA GLU A 357 0.30 2.64 9.09
C GLU A 357 -0.56 2.43 10.36
N ALA A 358 -0.69 3.46 11.20
CA ALA A 358 -1.61 3.39 12.33
C ALA A 358 -3.09 3.38 11.90
N GLY A 359 -3.44 3.93 10.75
CA GLY A 359 -4.77 3.82 10.15
C GLY A 359 -5.11 2.38 9.79
N HIS A 360 -4.20 1.69 9.07
CA HIS A 360 -4.30 0.25 8.80
C HIS A 360 -4.36 -0.57 10.09
N ALA A 361 -3.41 -0.30 11.00
CA ALA A 361 -3.31 -1.04 12.25
C ALA A 361 -4.54 -0.87 13.15
N LEU A 362 -5.19 0.29 13.17
CA LEU A 362 -6.44 0.50 13.90
C LEU A 362 -7.57 -0.32 13.30
N GLU A 363 -7.70 -0.34 11.98
CA GLU A 363 -8.69 -1.17 11.31
C GLU A 363 -8.48 -2.66 11.64
N ALA A 364 -7.28 -3.19 11.41
CA ALA A 364 -6.92 -4.57 11.70
C ALA A 364 -7.11 -4.91 13.19
N TYR A 365 -6.73 -3.99 14.09
CA TYR A 365 -6.92 -4.14 15.53
C TYR A 365 -8.39 -4.29 15.92
N LEU A 366 -9.27 -3.47 15.34
CA LEU A 366 -10.70 -3.49 15.60
C LEU A 366 -11.35 -4.72 14.96
N ALA A 367 -11.10 -4.99 13.68
CA ALA A 367 -11.65 -6.11 12.93
C ALA A 367 -11.31 -7.46 13.58
N ALA A 368 -10.05 -7.67 13.97
CA ALA A 368 -9.62 -8.90 14.64
C ALA A 368 -10.27 -9.16 16.02
N ARG A 369 -10.93 -8.15 16.60
CA ARG A 369 -11.66 -8.25 17.90
C ARG A 369 -13.15 -8.38 17.74
N THR A 370 -13.64 -8.57 16.53
CA THR A 370 -15.03 -8.86 16.18
C THR A 370 -15.22 -10.33 15.79
N ASP A 371 -16.45 -10.69 15.41
CA ASP A 371 -16.77 -12.02 14.86
C ASP A 371 -16.60 -12.11 13.33
N ILE A 372 -16.01 -11.07 12.69
CA ILE A 372 -15.73 -11.05 11.26
C ILE A 372 -14.62 -12.07 10.97
N PRO A 373 -14.85 -13.02 10.05
CA PRO A 373 -13.83 -13.97 9.61
C PRO A 373 -12.57 -13.26 9.09
N GLN A 374 -11.40 -13.83 9.36
CA GLN A 374 -10.11 -13.19 9.03
C GLN A 374 -10.02 -12.75 7.57
N GLU A 375 -10.50 -13.55 6.63
CA GLU A 375 -10.45 -13.22 5.21
C GLU A 375 -11.32 -12.01 4.80
N LEU A 376 -12.24 -11.58 5.68
CA LEU A 376 -13.11 -10.43 5.47
C LEU A 376 -12.74 -9.23 6.35
N GLN A 377 -11.64 -9.29 7.08
CA GLN A 377 -11.20 -8.16 7.88
C GLN A 377 -10.74 -7.00 6.99
N CYS A 378 -10.03 -7.29 5.90
CA CYS A 378 -9.75 -6.30 4.84
C CYS A 378 -9.94 -6.93 3.46
N PRO A 379 -11.07 -6.74 2.76
CA PRO A 379 -11.34 -7.43 1.50
C PRO A 379 -10.69 -6.81 0.28
N GLY A 380 -10.46 -5.50 0.27
CA GLY A 380 -9.88 -4.75 -0.84
C GLY A 380 -8.83 -3.76 -0.37
N MET A 381 -7.73 -3.67 -1.12
CA MET A 381 -6.61 -2.77 -0.79
C MET A 381 -7.02 -1.30 -0.88
N GLU A 382 -7.90 -0.93 -1.81
CA GLU A 382 -8.47 0.41 -1.93
C GLU A 382 -9.22 0.83 -0.67
N SER A 383 -9.87 -0.12 0.00
CA SER A 383 -10.56 0.13 1.27
C SER A 383 -9.57 0.25 2.43
N ALA A 384 -8.51 -0.57 2.44
CA ALA A 384 -7.43 -0.46 3.42
C ALA A 384 -6.79 0.93 3.36
N GLU A 385 -6.50 1.44 2.15
CA GLU A 385 -5.87 2.75 1.98
C GLU A 385 -6.79 3.93 2.37
N ILE A 386 -8.11 3.76 2.39
CA ILE A 386 -8.98 4.78 2.99
C ILE A 386 -8.65 4.94 4.48
N HIS A 387 -8.43 3.83 5.19
CA HIS A 387 -8.15 3.87 6.62
C HIS A 387 -6.84 4.60 6.92
N SER A 388 -5.78 4.28 6.17
CA SER A 388 -4.46 4.86 6.33
C SER A 388 -4.43 6.34 5.97
N MET A 389 -4.79 6.68 4.73
CA MET A 389 -4.68 8.04 4.21
C MET A 389 -5.66 9.02 4.88
N SER A 390 -6.84 8.56 5.32
CA SER A 390 -7.76 9.41 6.08
C SER A 390 -7.25 9.69 7.49
N MET A 391 -6.56 8.74 8.13
CA MET A 391 -5.97 8.95 9.46
C MET A 391 -4.93 10.07 9.45
N GLU A 392 -4.14 10.21 8.39
CA GLU A 392 -3.18 11.29 8.22
C GLU A 392 -3.85 12.67 8.38
N PHE A 393 -5.01 12.88 7.76
CA PHE A 393 -5.77 14.14 7.86
C PHE A 393 -6.56 14.28 9.16
N LEU A 394 -7.12 13.18 9.68
CA LEU A 394 -7.92 13.22 10.90
C LEU A 394 -7.07 13.49 12.15
N THR A 395 -5.76 13.30 12.08
CA THR A 395 -4.82 13.62 13.15
C THR A 395 -4.30 15.06 13.10
N ALA A 396 -4.73 15.88 12.13
CA ALA A 396 -4.27 17.27 11.96
C ALA A 396 -4.30 18.14 13.23
N PRO A 397 -5.32 18.10 14.12
CA PRO A 397 -5.30 18.91 15.34
C PRO A 397 -4.10 18.69 16.26
N TRP A 398 -3.39 17.56 16.09
CA TRP A 398 -2.23 17.16 16.92
C TRP A 398 -0.89 17.25 16.19
N HIS A 399 -0.83 17.67 14.94
CA HIS A 399 0.43 17.81 14.19
C HIS A 399 1.43 18.72 14.90
N HIS A 400 0.95 19.68 15.69
CA HIS A 400 1.80 20.54 16.52
C HIS A 400 2.67 19.78 17.55
N LEU A 401 2.29 18.56 17.91
CA LEU A 401 3.09 17.69 18.81
C LEU A 401 4.37 17.20 18.13
N PHE A 402 4.39 17.17 16.80
CA PHE A 402 5.50 16.68 16.00
C PHE A 402 6.30 17.81 15.36
N PHE A 403 5.61 18.84 14.85
CA PHE A 403 6.22 19.89 14.04
C PHE A 403 6.36 21.24 14.76
N GLY A 404 5.78 21.40 15.95
CA GLY A 404 5.90 22.64 16.73
C GLY A 404 5.58 23.89 15.91
N PRO A 405 6.54 24.83 15.72
CA PRO A 405 6.29 26.06 14.93
C PRO A 405 6.15 25.81 13.42
N ASP A 406 6.55 24.67 12.90
CA ASP A 406 6.46 24.30 11.49
C ASP A 406 5.15 23.57 11.12
N THR A 407 4.17 23.52 12.05
CA THR A 407 2.90 22.84 11.84
C THR A 407 2.16 23.33 10.59
N ASP A 408 2.01 24.67 10.42
CA ASP A 408 1.33 25.23 9.25
C ASP A 408 2.04 24.87 7.94
N LYS A 409 3.40 24.84 7.96
CA LYS A 409 4.18 24.36 6.80
C LYS A 409 3.89 22.89 6.49
N TYR A 410 3.80 22.06 7.52
CA TYR A 410 3.52 20.65 7.34
C TYR A 410 2.12 20.42 6.77
N GLU A 411 1.12 21.08 7.31
CA GLU A 411 -0.26 20.94 6.82
C GLU A 411 -0.40 21.37 5.35
N LEU A 412 0.23 22.49 4.97
CA LEU A 412 0.26 22.92 3.57
C LEU A 412 1.03 21.90 2.68
N TYR A 413 2.19 21.43 3.14
CA TYR A 413 3.00 20.43 2.43
C TYR A 413 2.21 19.13 2.21
N HIS A 414 1.59 18.61 3.26
CA HIS A 414 0.84 17.34 3.22
C HIS A 414 -0.37 17.41 2.28
N ALA A 415 -1.14 18.52 2.34
CA ALA A 415 -2.27 18.73 1.43
C ALA A 415 -1.81 18.87 -0.04
N GLU A 416 -0.71 19.60 -0.31
CA GLU A 416 -0.14 19.70 -1.65
C GLU A 416 0.37 18.34 -2.16
N ASP A 417 1.09 17.59 -1.32
CA ASP A 417 1.72 16.31 -1.71
C ASP A 417 0.67 15.25 -2.04
N SER A 418 -0.40 15.16 -1.24
CA SER A 418 -1.54 14.26 -1.50
C SER A 418 -2.18 14.53 -2.86
N PHE A 419 -2.22 15.81 -3.29
CA PHE A 419 -2.74 16.16 -4.61
C PHE A 419 -1.75 15.86 -5.75
N VAL A 420 -0.45 16.15 -5.52
CA VAL A 420 0.65 15.85 -6.47
C VAL A 420 0.78 14.36 -6.72
N PHE A 421 0.41 13.54 -5.75
CA PHE A 421 0.45 12.08 -5.85
C PHE A 421 -0.52 11.51 -6.91
N LEU A 422 -1.73 12.07 -7.07
CA LEU A 422 -2.78 11.52 -7.93
C LEU A 422 -2.35 11.24 -9.38
N PRO A 423 -1.71 12.18 -10.12
CA PRO A 423 -1.21 11.89 -11.46
C PRO A 423 -0.11 10.82 -11.49
N TYR A 424 0.75 10.77 -10.47
CA TYR A 424 1.80 9.76 -10.39
C TYR A 424 1.21 8.36 -10.22
N GLY A 425 0.27 8.18 -9.31
CA GLY A 425 -0.38 6.90 -9.11
C GLY A 425 -1.16 6.43 -10.35
N CYS A 426 -1.87 7.36 -11.04
CA CYS A 426 -2.52 7.08 -12.32
C CYS A 426 -1.51 6.67 -13.41
N MET A 427 -0.34 7.31 -13.44
CA MET A 427 0.73 6.99 -14.37
C MET A 427 1.29 5.58 -14.14
N VAL A 428 1.52 5.19 -12.88
CA VAL A 428 1.97 3.85 -12.50
C VAL A 428 0.96 2.78 -12.95
N ASP A 429 -0.32 3.02 -12.75
CA ASP A 429 -1.38 2.10 -13.16
C ASP A 429 -1.47 1.97 -14.68
N GLU A 430 -1.50 3.09 -15.42
CA GLU A 430 -1.57 3.07 -16.89
C GLU A 430 -0.34 2.40 -17.50
N PHE A 431 0.85 2.60 -16.93
CA PHE A 431 2.07 1.92 -17.36
C PHE A 431 1.93 0.40 -17.28
N GLN A 432 1.38 -0.12 -16.19
CA GLN A 432 1.19 -1.56 -16.02
C GLN A 432 0.17 -2.11 -17.04
N HIS A 433 -0.91 -1.38 -17.33
CA HIS A 433 -1.84 -1.76 -18.41
C HIS A 433 -1.12 -1.85 -19.77
N ILE A 434 -0.27 -0.85 -20.11
CA ILE A 434 0.49 -0.86 -21.36
C ILE A 434 1.41 -2.08 -21.43
N VAL A 435 2.14 -2.37 -20.34
CA VAL A 435 3.10 -3.49 -20.31
C VAL A 435 2.41 -4.83 -20.42
N TYR A 436 1.38 -5.11 -19.60
CA TYR A 436 0.71 -6.41 -19.61
C TYR A 436 -0.18 -6.66 -20.82
N GLN A 437 -0.65 -5.61 -21.50
CA GLN A 437 -1.32 -5.72 -22.80
C GLN A 437 -0.32 -5.90 -23.97
N ASN A 438 0.97 -5.62 -23.75
CA ASN A 438 2.05 -5.76 -24.70
C ASN A 438 3.28 -6.44 -24.06
N PRO A 439 3.17 -7.72 -23.65
CA PRO A 439 4.18 -8.39 -22.82
C PRO A 439 5.55 -8.58 -23.49
N ASP A 440 5.64 -8.38 -24.81
CA ASP A 440 6.86 -8.49 -25.61
C ASP A 440 7.67 -7.18 -25.68
N LEU A 441 7.24 -6.10 -24.99
CA LEU A 441 8.00 -4.84 -24.94
C LEU A 441 9.39 -5.07 -24.35
N THR A 442 10.42 -4.59 -25.06
CA THR A 442 11.79 -4.59 -24.52
C THR A 442 11.92 -3.58 -23.37
N PRO A 443 12.98 -3.68 -22.52
CA PRO A 443 13.26 -2.69 -21.49
C PRO A 443 13.29 -1.25 -22.02
N GLU A 444 13.90 -1.02 -23.18
CA GLU A 444 13.96 0.30 -23.80
C GLU A 444 12.59 0.80 -24.26
N GLN A 445 11.73 -0.10 -24.76
CA GLN A 445 10.37 0.26 -25.15
C GLN A 445 9.52 0.60 -23.92
N ARG A 446 9.65 -0.15 -22.81
CA ARG A 446 8.98 0.18 -21.55
C ARG A 446 9.42 1.54 -21.02
N ASN A 447 10.72 1.84 -21.05
CA ASN A 447 11.23 3.15 -20.66
C ASN A 447 10.67 4.28 -21.56
N ALA A 448 10.52 4.03 -22.86
CA ALA A 448 9.91 5.00 -23.76
C ALA A 448 8.43 5.24 -23.48
N GLU A 449 7.66 4.19 -23.15
CA GLU A 449 6.26 4.34 -22.72
C GLU A 449 6.17 5.12 -21.40
N TRP A 450 7.06 4.85 -20.41
CA TRP A 450 7.11 5.62 -19.19
C TRP A 450 7.33 7.12 -19.42
N LEU A 451 8.25 7.49 -20.30
CA LEU A 451 8.48 8.90 -20.66
C LEU A 451 7.27 9.56 -21.33
N LYS A 452 6.49 8.82 -22.15
CA LYS A 452 5.22 9.35 -22.70
C LYS A 452 4.20 9.62 -21.59
N LEU A 453 4.12 8.75 -20.60
CA LEU A 453 3.24 8.93 -19.46
C LEU A 453 3.70 10.07 -18.54
N GLU A 454 5.01 10.28 -18.39
CA GLU A 454 5.54 11.49 -17.73
C GLU A 454 5.04 12.76 -18.40
N GLN A 455 5.10 12.83 -19.74
CA GLN A 455 4.58 13.99 -20.48
C GLN A 455 3.06 14.16 -20.34
N LYS A 456 2.32 13.07 -20.17
CA LYS A 456 0.87 13.08 -19.98
C LYS A 456 0.46 13.55 -18.58
N TYR A 457 1.04 12.94 -17.54
CA TYR A 457 0.60 13.12 -16.17
C TYR A 457 1.41 14.13 -15.37
N ARG A 458 2.71 14.31 -15.70
CA ARG A 458 3.62 15.20 -14.98
C ARG A 458 4.47 16.04 -15.96
N PRO A 459 3.80 16.83 -16.86
CA PRO A 459 4.48 17.56 -17.94
C PRO A 459 5.43 18.66 -17.46
N TRP A 460 5.48 18.92 -16.16
CA TRP A 460 6.42 19.87 -15.52
C TRP A 460 7.76 19.24 -15.15
N ASN A 461 7.90 17.91 -15.22
CA ASN A 461 9.16 17.23 -14.88
C ASN A 461 10.21 17.42 -15.98
N GLU A 462 11.27 18.13 -15.67
CA GLU A 462 12.43 18.30 -16.52
C GLU A 462 13.62 17.52 -15.94
N PHE A 463 14.01 16.42 -16.59
CA PHE A 463 15.08 15.53 -16.10
C PHE A 463 16.50 15.99 -16.47
N GLY A 464 16.63 16.90 -17.48
CA GLY A 464 17.94 17.32 -17.98
C GLY A 464 18.78 16.14 -18.45
N ASP A 465 20.01 16.07 -17.96
CA ASP A 465 20.96 15.00 -18.24
C ASP A 465 21.04 13.90 -17.17
N LEU A 466 20.04 13.83 -16.27
CA LEU A 466 19.97 12.83 -15.21
C LEU A 466 19.80 11.42 -15.82
N PRO A 467 20.76 10.48 -15.63
CA PRO A 467 20.84 9.28 -16.48
C PRO A 467 19.67 8.31 -16.32
N PHE A 468 19.39 7.85 -15.15
CA PHE A 468 18.34 6.85 -14.85
C PHE A 468 16.94 7.38 -15.15
N TYR A 469 16.61 8.53 -14.60
CA TYR A 469 15.30 9.14 -14.75
C TYR A 469 15.08 9.70 -16.16
N GLY A 470 16.10 10.36 -16.73
CA GLY A 470 16.02 10.95 -18.07
C GLY A 470 15.85 9.94 -19.20
N ARG A 471 16.27 8.67 -19.00
CA ARG A 471 15.99 7.59 -19.96
C ARG A 471 14.64 6.89 -19.73
N GLY A 472 13.86 7.33 -18.74
CA GLY A 472 12.54 6.76 -18.43
C GLY A 472 12.56 5.48 -17.62
N ALA A 473 13.65 5.20 -16.88
CA ALA A 473 13.74 3.99 -16.06
C ALA A 473 13.25 4.20 -14.63
N GLY A 474 12.77 5.38 -14.27
CA GLY A 474 12.33 5.73 -12.91
C GLY A 474 11.25 4.82 -12.33
N TRP A 475 10.51 4.08 -13.16
CA TRP A 475 9.53 3.08 -12.73
C TRP A 475 10.16 1.90 -11.97
N GLN A 476 11.44 1.59 -12.22
CA GLN A 476 12.13 0.44 -11.60
C GLN A 476 12.31 0.60 -10.08
N ARG A 477 12.25 1.83 -9.57
CA ARG A 477 12.27 2.12 -8.13
C ARG A 477 10.91 1.94 -7.44
N GLN A 478 9.82 1.78 -8.21
CA GLN A 478 8.48 1.59 -7.67
C GLN A 478 8.26 0.11 -7.39
N LEU A 479 8.47 -0.29 -6.12
CA LEU A 479 8.40 -1.71 -5.73
C LEU A 479 7.05 -2.37 -6.06
N HIS A 480 5.94 -1.65 -5.97
CA HIS A 480 4.61 -2.18 -6.29
C HIS A 480 4.50 -2.73 -7.72
N ILE A 481 5.26 -2.17 -8.68
CA ILE A 481 5.28 -2.68 -10.08
C ILE A 481 5.84 -4.11 -10.13
N TYR A 482 6.83 -4.42 -9.28
CA TYR A 482 7.43 -5.75 -9.18
C TYR A 482 6.65 -6.68 -8.25
N GLU A 483 6.21 -6.19 -7.10
CA GLU A 483 5.69 -6.99 -6.00
C GLU A 483 4.17 -7.17 -6.04
N CYS A 484 3.43 -6.08 -6.23
CA CYS A 484 1.97 -6.04 -6.16
C CYS A 484 1.38 -5.27 -7.35
N PRO A 485 1.43 -5.84 -8.58
CA PRO A 485 0.99 -5.14 -9.78
C PRO A 485 -0.50 -4.77 -9.71
N PHE A 486 -0.80 -3.57 -10.19
CA PHE A 486 -2.11 -2.91 -10.17
C PHE A 486 -2.62 -2.46 -8.80
N TYR A 487 -1.85 -2.64 -7.73
CA TYR A 487 -2.21 -2.11 -6.41
C TYR A 487 -2.15 -0.57 -6.36
N TYR A 488 -1.19 0.05 -7.04
CA TYR A 488 -0.83 1.45 -6.84
C TYR A 488 -1.95 2.46 -7.11
N ILE A 489 -2.93 2.11 -7.94
CA ILE A 489 -4.11 2.95 -8.20
C ILE A 489 -5.04 3.04 -6.98
N ASP A 490 -5.00 2.07 -6.10
CA ASP A 490 -5.86 2.00 -4.92
C ASP A 490 -5.53 3.16 -3.96
N TYR A 491 -4.26 3.57 -3.89
CA TYR A 491 -3.86 4.81 -3.21
C TYR A 491 -4.54 6.05 -3.79
N CYS A 492 -4.69 6.15 -5.12
CA CYS A 492 -5.36 7.29 -5.74
C CYS A 492 -6.85 7.33 -5.41
N LEU A 493 -7.50 6.16 -5.42
CA LEU A 493 -8.91 6.05 -5.07
C LEU A 493 -9.13 6.42 -3.61
N ALA A 494 -8.27 5.94 -2.73
CA ALA A 494 -8.29 6.24 -1.30
C ALA A 494 -7.95 7.70 -1.01
N THR A 495 -6.97 8.31 -1.73
CA THR A 495 -6.64 9.73 -1.60
C THR A 495 -7.85 10.61 -1.82
N VAL A 496 -8.68 10.30 -2.81
CA VAL A 496 -9.91 11.07 -3.08
C VAL A 496 -10.88 11.00 -1.89
N ILE A 497 -10.99 9.84 -1.22
CA ILE A 497 -11.82 9.71 -0.02
C ILE A 497 -11.18 10.41 1.18
N ALA A 498 -9.86 10.27 1.35
CA ALA A 498 -9.12 10.95 2.42
C ALA A 498 -9.22 12.48 2.32
N LEU A 499 -9.14 13.04 1.11
CA LEU A 499 -9.35 14.47 0.88
C LEU A 499 -10.81 14.89 1.16
N GLN A 500 -11.80 14.03 0.94
CA GLN A 500 -13.17 14.30 1.38
C GLN A 500 -13.28 14.31 2.91
N PHE A 501 -12.58 13.39 3.60
CA PHE A 501 -12.48 13.42 5.07
C PHE A 501 -11.76 14.67 5.57
N PHE A 502 -10.69 15.08 4.89
CA PHE A 502 -10.00 16.35 5.18
C PHE A 502 -10.97 17.55 5.15
N ILE A 503 -11.69 17.73 4.04
CA ILE A 503 -12.67 18.82 3.93
C ILE A 503 -13.79 18.69 4.96
N ALA A 504 -14.29 17.49 5.22
CA ALA A 504 -15.30 17.25 6.25
C ALA A 504 -14.78 17.61 7.66
N ALA A 505 -13.54 17.23 7.99
CA ALA A 505 -12.91 17.53 9.27
C ALA A 505 -12.67 19.04 9.50
N LEU A 506 -12.40 19.80 8.43
CA LEU A 506 -12.33 21.27 8.52
C LEU A 506 -13.67 21.92 8.92
N HIS A 507 -14.80 21.28 8.59
CA HIS A 507 -16.12 21.76 8.97
C HIS A 507 -16.56 21.25 10.35
N ASP A 508 -16.40 19.95 10.59
CA ASP A 508 -16.74 19.28 11.85
C ASP A 508 -15.88 18.02 12.02
N HIS A 509 -14.80 18.17 12.80
CA HIS A 509 -13.84 17.09 13.03
C HIS A 509 -14.46 15.87 13.73
N GLU A 510 -15.35 16.11 14.70
CA GLU A 510 -16.00 15.01 15.44
C GLU A 510 -16.93 14.20 14.53
N ASP A 511 -17.74 14.87 13.68
CA ASP A 511 -18.59 14.16 12.71
C ASP A 511 -17.75 13.38 11.70
N ALA A 512 -16.67 13.97 11.18
CA ALA A 512 -15.74 13.26 10.27
C ALA A 512 -15.13 12.04 10.94
N TRP A 513 -14.69 12.16 12.20
CA TRP A 513 -14.15 11.06 12.98
C TRP A 513 -15.18 9.93 13.21
N GLN A 514 -16.42 10.27 13.54
CA GLN A 514 -17.48 9.26 13.73
C GLN A 514 -17.82 8.53 12.41
N ARG A 515 -17.79 9.22 11.27
CA ARG A 515 -17.96 8.61 9.94
C ARG A 515 -16.80 7.67 9.61
N TYR A 516 -15.57 8.07 9.93
CA TYR A 516 -14.38 7.23 9.77
C TYR A 516 -14.47 5.96 10.63
N LEU A 517 -14.80 6.08 11.93
CA LEU A 517 -14.99 4.92 12.80
C LEU A 517 -16.10 3.98 12.34
N LYS A 518 -17.17 4.53 11.74
CA LYS A 518 -18.25 3.73 11.17
C LYS A 518 -17.73 2.89 10.00
N LEU A 519 -16.95 3.50 9.11
CA LEU A 519 -16.32 2.81 7.99
C LEU A 519 -15.37 1.72 8.50
N THR A 520 -14.47 2.05 9.42
CA THR A 520 -13.50 1.13 10.01
C THR A 520 -14.15 -0.12 10.63
N ARG A 521 -15.29 0.05 11.31
CA ARG A 521 -16.02 -1.07 11.95
C ARG A 521 -16.74 -1.99 10.97
N LEU A 522 -16.96 -1.56 9.74
CA LEU A 522 -17.51 -2.42 8.69
C LEU A 522 -16.44 -3.36 8.15
N ALA A 523 -15.18 -3.01 8.31
CA ALA A 523 -14.06 -3.79 7.79
C ALA A 523 -14.32 -4.23 6.34
N GLY A 524 -14.08 -5.47 6.02
CA GLY A 524 -14.31 -6.00 4.71
C GLY A 524 -15.67 -6.64 4.45
N THR A 525 -16.67 -6.36 5.25
CA THR A 525 -18.02 -6.94 5.07
C THR A 525 -18.85 -6.27 3.97
N ALA A 526 -18.36 -5.13 3.45
CA ALA A 526 -18.99 -4.35 2.39
C ALA A 526 -17.97 -3.98 1.31
N SER A 527 -18.44 -3.80 0.08
CA SER A 527 -17.59 -3.38 -1.03
C SER A 527 -17.13 -1.93 -0.87
N TYR A 528 -16.03 -1.55 -1.56
CA TYR A 528 -15.48 -0.20 -1.58
C TYR A 528 -16.55 0.89 -1.72
N ALA A 529 -17.39 0.79 -2.76
CA ALA A 529 -18.44 1.77 -3.00
C ALA A 529 -19.56 1.77 -1.93
N GLU A 530 -19.80 0.67 -1.23
CA GLU A 530 -20.74 0.59 -0.10
C GLU A 530 -20.13 1.25 1.14
N LEU A 531 -18.85 1.04 1.38
CA LEU A 531 -18.08 1.68 2.47
C LEU A 531 -18.07 3.20 2.31
N ASP A 532 -17.75 3.73 1.10
CA ASP A 532 -17.77 5.16 0.83
C ASP A 532 -19.14 5.79 1.14
N ARG A 533 -20.22 5.15 0.65
CA ARG A 533 -21.58 5.63 0.91
C ARG A 533 -21.95 5.56 2.39
N ALA A 534 -21.51 4.51 3.10
CA ALA A 534 -21.76 4.35 4.54
C ALA A 534 -21.07 5.46 5.36
N ALA A 535 -19.92 5.94 4.91
CA ALA A 535 -19.21 7.08 5.46
C ALA A 535 -19.76 8.44 4.99
N GLY A 536 -20.73 8.45 4.06
CA GLY A 536 -21.29 9.67 3.48
C GLY A 536 -20.35 10.35 2.46
N MET A 537 -19.42 9.59 1.88
CA MET A 537 -18.46 10.05 0.87
C MET A 537 -18.95 9.76 -0.55
N LYS A 538 -18.52 10.58 -1.51
CA LYS A 538 -18.79 10.37 -2.94
C LYS A 538 -17.80 9.35 -3.48
N VAL A 539 -18.32 8.28 -4.09
CA VAL A 539 -17.50 7.26 -4.73
C VAL A 539 -16.67 7.87 -5.86
N PRO A 540 -15.35 7.67 -5.93
CA PRO A 540 -14.47 8.30 -6.93
C PRO A 540 -14.82 8.02 -8.39
N PHE A 541 -15.51 6.92 -8.68
CA PHE A 541 -15.97 6.58 -10.03
C PHE A 541 -17.24 7.32 -10.47
N THR A 542 -17.81 8.16 -9.60
CA THR A 542 -18.95 8.98 -9.97
C THR A 542 -18.48 10.13 -10.85
N PRO A 543 -18.97 10.30 -12.08
CA PRO A 543 -18.54 11.38 -12.96
C PRO A 543 -18.63 12.75 -12.28
N GLY A 544 -17.56 13.53 -12.33
CA GLY A 544 -17.44 14.85 -11.68
C GLY A 544 -17.16 14.80 -10.18
N SER A 545 -16.87 13.63 -9.61
CA SER A 545 -16.52 13.50 -8.18
C SER A 545 -15.29 14.31 -7.82
N LEU A 546 -14.30 14.40 -8.71
CA LEU A 546 -13.07 15.18 -8.52
C LEU A 546 -13.27 16.69 -8.72
N THR A 547 -14.25 17.13 -9.50
CA THR A 547 -14.37 18.55 -9.88
C THR A 547 -14.62 19.47 -8.69
N ASP A 548 -15.58 19.11 -7.81
CA ASP A 548 -15.89 19.92 -6.63
C ASP A 548 -14.78 19.80 -5.59
N LEU A 549 -14.34 18.57 -5.30
CA LEU A 549 -13.28 18.29 -4.34
C LEU A 549 -11.98 19.03 -4.70
N SER A 550 -11.55 18.95 -5.97
CA SER A 550 -10.34 19.62 -6.44
C SER A 550 -10.39 21.13 -6.22
N ARG A 551 -11.56 21.74 -6.43
CA ARG A 551 -11.75 23.17 -6.22
C ARG A 551 -11.71 23.55 -4.73
N GLU A 552 -12.29 22.73 -3.86
CA GLU A 552 -12.28 22.97 -2.41
C GLU A 552 -10.85 22.87 -1.86
N VAL A 553 -10.12 21.84 -2.26
CA VAL A 553 -8.71 21.65 -1.85
C VAL A 553 -7.81 22.77 -2.43
N GLU A 554 -7.96 23.12 -3.72
CA GLU A 554 -7.23 24.25 -4.32
C GLU A 554 -7.48 25.55 -3.54
N THR A 555 -8.73 25.83 -3.21
CA THR A 555 -9.10 27.03 -2.44
C THR A 555 -8.45 27.04 -1.06
N TRP A 556 -8.43 25.89 -0.38
CA TRP A 556 -7.77 25.77 0.91
C TRP A 556 -6.25 26.03 0.79
N ILE A 557 -5.60 25.38 -0.18
CA ILE A 557 -4.15 25.55 -0.43
C ILE A 557 -3.81 27.01 -0.77
N GLU A 558 -4.61 27.69 -1.61
CA GLU A 558 -4.40 29.10 -1.93
C GLU A 558 -4.51 30.02 -0.71
N GLN A 559 -5.41 29.71 0.22
CA GLN A 559 -5.62 30.49 1.45
C GLN A 559 -4.54 30.25 2.53
N HIS A 560 -3.82 29.14 2.46
CA HIS A 560 -2.80 28.74 3.44
C HIS A 560 -1.36 28.89 2.92
N GLN A 561 -1.15 29.66 1.85
CA GLN A 561 0.21 29.96 1.38
C GLN A 561 0.99 30.76 2.44
N LEU A 562 2.24 30.35 2.73
CA LEU A 562 3.15 30.89 3.74
C LEU A 562 4.24 31.75 3.12
#